data_fd0e77370f9a9fff3c4136381abb025c
#
_entry.id   fd0e77370f9a9fff3c4136381abb025c
#
_cell.length_a   1.000
_cell.length_b   1.000
_cell.length_c   1.000
_cell.angle_alpha   90.00
_cell.angle_beta   90.00
_cell.angle_gamma   90.00
#
_symmetry.space_group_name_H-M   'P 1'
#
loop_
_entity.id
_entity.type
_entity.pdbx_description
1 polymer ?
#
loop_
_entity_poly.entity_id
_entity_poly.type
_entity_poly.pdbx_seq_one_letter_code
_entity_poly.pdbx_strand_id
1 'polypeptide(L)'
;MRRPRFRLLLALSLVAASGAAVAVTTAADAATGPICTRFGSTVQGNYYVQNNAWGTTATQCINVTGNGFQITTQNGYNPGGPVSYPSMFLGCHYTLCSPGMRTPRQISGISSARSSISYTLVNNAKYNAAYDIWLDPTPRTNGVNQQEIMIWFHKSLTVQPIGAAIGTASVGGRSWQVWVGNNGKNNVISYVSTSTISSWSFDVKAFLNDSIARGHGSSGWYLTSIQAGFEPWAGGVGLTVNSFSASVS
;
A
#
# COMPACT_ATOMS: atom_id res chain seq x y z
N MET A 1 -58.54 -27.30 69.38
CA MET A 1 -57.73 -26.16 68.93
C MET A 1 -57.07 -26.54 67.58
N ARG A 2 -57.60 -26.02 66.49
CA ARG A 2 -57.07 -26.32 65.11
C ARG A 2 -56.28 -25.13 64.65
N ARG A 3 -54.96 -25.33 64.30
CA ARG A 3 -54.07 -24.32 63.73
C ARG A 3 -54.28 -24.23 62.21
N PRO A 4 -54.36 -23.02 61.60
CA PRO A 4 -54.44 -22.88 60.15
C PRO A 4 -53.05 -23.02 59.49
N ARG A 5 -52.99 -23.76 58.38
CA ARG A 5 -51.84 -23.89 57.51
C ARG A 5 -51.82 -22.73 56.52
N PHE A 6 -50.83 -21.85 56.63
CA PHE A 6 -50.51 -20.86 55.60
C PHE A 6 -49.85 -21.56 54.41
N ARG A 7 -50.44 -21.45 53.25
CA ARG A 7 -49.79 -21.80 51.98
C ARG A 7 -49.07 -20.57 51.43
N LEU A 8 -47.72 -20.65 51.34
CA LEU A 8 -46.90 -19.68 50.70
C LEU A 8 -46.92 -19.92 49.17
N LEU A 9 -47.52 -18.99 48.41
CA LEU A 9 -47.50 -18.96 46.97
C LEU A 9 -46.18 -18.29 46.53
N LEU A 10 -45.26 -19.04 45.95
CA LEU A 10 -44.03 -18.56 45.33
C LEU A 10 -44.40 -18.04 43.94
N ALA A 11 -44.39 -16.73 43.72
CA ALA A 11 -44.55 -16.13 42.39
C ALA A 11 -43.16 -16.16 41.68
N LEU A 12 -43.05 -16.97 40.64
CA LEU A 12 -41.86 -17.01 39.80
C LEU A 12 -41.97 -15.87 38.75
N SER A 13 -41.20 -14.81 38.92
CA SER A 13 -41.09 -13.73 37.96
C SER A 13 -40.08 -14.16 36.86
N LEU A 14 -40.57 -14.46 35.66
CA LEU A 14 -39.75 -14.57 34.45
C LEU A 14 -39.28 -13.20 34.03
N VAL A 15 -37.97 -12.93 34.16
CA VAL A 15 -37.33 -11.78 33.53
C VAL A 15 -36.97 -12.20 32.10
N ALA A 16 -37.73 -11.72 31.12
CA ALA A 16 -37.37 -11.84 29.71
C ALA A 16 -36.24 -10.84 29.39
N ALA A 17 -35.01 -11.31 29.24
CA ALA A 17 -33.91 -10.53 28.70
C ALA A 17 -34.08 -10.39 27.18
N SER A 18 -34.59 -9.25 26.72
CA SER A 18 -34.60 -8.88 25.32
C SER A 18 -33.16 -8.47 24.90
N GLY A 19 -32.41 -9.41 24.33
CA GLY A 19 -31.14 -9.14 23.67
C GLY A 19 -31.40 -8.35 22.39
N ALA A 20 -31.10 -7.05 22.37
CA ALA A 20 -31.04 -6.29 21.14
C ALA A 20 -29.81 -6.74 20.35
N ALA A 21 -30.03 -7.47 19.25
CA ALA A 21 -28.98 -7.74 18.27
C ALA A 21 -28.59 -6.42 17.58
N VAL A 22 -27.42 -5.91 17.87
CA VAL A 22 -26.83 -4.81 17.12
C VAL A 22 -26.45 -5.36 15.75
N ALA A 23 -27.24 -5.05 14.74
CA ALA A 23 -26.86 -5.31 13.36
C ALA A 23 -25.69 -4.40 13.00
N VAL A 24 -24.50 -4.98 12.93
CA VAL A 24 -23.35 -4.31 12.33
C VAL A 24 -23.61 -4.28 10.83
N THR A 25 -24.17 -3.18 10.35
CA THR A 25 -24.21 -2.91 8.91
C THR A 25 -22.78 -2.59 8.47
N THR A 26 -22.08 -3.56 7.89
CA THR A 26 -20.93 -3.28 7.04
C THR A 26 -21.47 -2.45 5.88
N ALA A 27 -21.11 -1.18 5.83
CA ALA A 27 -21.31 -0.38 4.63
C ALA A 27 -20.57 -1.13 3.50
N ALA A 28 -21.31 -1.71 2.59
CA ALA A 28 -20.74 -2.18 1.33
C ALA A 28 -20.26 -0.91 0.63
N ASP A 29 -18.95 -0.76 0.45
CA ASP A 29 -18.40 0.27 -0.40
C ASP A 29 -19.07 0.14 -1.76
N ALA A 30 -19.80 1.18 -2.16
CA ALA A 30 -20.43 1.23 -3.46
C ALA A 30 -19.33 1.04 -4.50
N ALA A 31 -19.45 0.02 -5.35
CA ALA A 31 -18.53 -0.22 -6.44
C ALA A 31 -18.52 1.05 -7.32
N THR A 32 -17.53 1.89 -7.09
CA THR A 32 -17.28 3.04 -7.95
C THR A 32 -16.84 2.46 -9.30
N GLY A 33 -17.44 2.93 -10.40
CA GLY A 33 -17.01 2.56 -11.75
C GLY A 33 -15.50 2.84 -11.91
N PRO A 34 -14.90 2.52 -13.07
CA PRO A 34 -13.46 2.64 -13.26
C PRO A 34 -13.00 4.10 -13.03
N ILE A 35 -11.88 4.26 -12.34
CA ILE A 35 -11.23 5.55 -12.12
C ILE A 35 -10.34 5.83 -13.33
N CYS A 36 -10.75 6.78 -14.20
CA CYS A 36 -10.02 7.16 -15.40
C CYS A 36 -9.40 8.56 -15.32
N THR A 37 -9.70 9.36 -14.31
CA THR A 37 -9.04 10.64 -14.09
C THR A 37 -7.58 10.43 -13.69
N ARG A 38 -6.65 11.26 -14.22
CA ARG A 38 -5.19 11.08 -14.03
C ARG A 38 -4.78 10.89 -12.57
N PHE A 39 -5.31 11.71 -11.68
CA PHE A 39 -5.03 11.68 -10.23
C PHE A 39 -6.25 11.26 -9.43
N GLY A 40 -7.20 10.56 -10.08
CA GLY A 40 -8.37 10.02 -9.40
C GLY A 40 -7.98 8.99 -8.36
N SER A 41 -8.69 9.02 -7.24
CA SER A 41 -8.48 8.12 -6.12
C SER A 41 -9.78 7.85 -5.38
N THR A 42 -9.80 6.79 -4.60
CA THR A 42 -10.89 6.45 -3.69
C THR A 42 -10.35 5.82 -2.42
N VAL A 43 -11.13 5.87 -1.36
CA VAL A 43 -10.83 5.16 -0.11
C VAL A 43 -11.33 3.73 -0.24
N GLN A 44 -10.51 2.78 0.20
CA GLN A 44 -10.87 1.37 0.36
C GLN A 44 -10.42 0.89 1.75
N GLY A 45 -11.36 0.79 2.67
CA GLY A 45 -11.06 0.46 4.06
C GLY A 45 -10.05 1.43 4.68
N ASN A 46 -8.90 0.93 5.09
CA ASN A 46 -7.82 1.71 5.69
C ASN A 46 -6.88 2.37 4.68
N TYR A 47 -7.09 2.20 3.39
CA TYR A 47 -6.16 2.58 2.32
C TYR A 47 -6.80 3.56 1.35
N TYR A 48 -5.95 4.25 0.57
CA TYR A 48 -6.32 4.85 -0.70
C TYR A 48 -5.94 3.92 -1.85
N VAL A 49 -6.77 3.94 -2.90
CA VAL A 49 -6.46 3.41 -4.24
C VAL A 49 -6.40 4.59 -5.19
N GLN A 50 -5.34 4.71 -5.98
CA GLN A 50 -5.11 5.84 -6.88
C GLN A 50 -4.70 5.40 -8.30
N ASN A 51 -5.15 6.13 -9.31
CA ASN A 51 -4.76 5.93 -10.71
C ASN A 51 -3.38 6.50 -11.04
N ASN A 52 -3.05 7.66 -10.47
CA ASN A 52 -1.73 8.31 -10.48
C ASN A 52 -0.99 8.24 -11.84
N ALA A 53 -1.63 8.70 -12.92
CA ALA A 53 -1.05 8.74 -14.27
C ALA A 53 -0.22 10.03 -14.49
N TRP A 54 0.83 10.22 -13.68
CA TRP A 54 1.60 11.46 -13.60
C TRP A 54 2.44 11.77 -14.86
N GLY A 55 2.93 10.76 -15.55
CA GLY A 55 3.85 10.87 -16.69
C GLY A 55 3.18 10.85 -18.06
N THR A 56 1.86 10.84 -18.14
CA THR A 56 1.11 10.81 -19.41
C THR A 56 -0.21 11.57 -19.34
N THR A 57 -0.66 12.06 -20.49
CA THR A 57 -2.03 12.55 -20.70
C THR A 57 -2.92 11.52 -21.40
N ALA A 58 -2.35 10.41 -21.83
CA ALA A 58 -3.10 9.31 -22.45
C ALA A 58 -4.00 8.62 -21.39
N THR A 59 -5.10 8.05 -21.85
CA THR A 59 -6.08 7.42 -20.97
C THR A 59 -5.47 6.23 -20.24
N GLN A 60 -5.59 6.25 -18.91
CA GLN A 60 -5.40 5.12 -18.02
C GLN A 60 -6.61 5.00 -17.12
N CYS A 61 -7.12 3.79 -16.95
CA CYS A 61 -8.22 3.49 -16.04
C CYS A 61 -7.85 2.31 -15.14
N ILE A 62 -8.25 2.40 -13.89
CA ILE A 62 -8.21 1.29 -12.94
C ILE A 62 -9.62 0.95 -12.46
N ASN A 63 -9.92 -0.33 -12.31
CA ASN A 63 -11.13 -0.81 -11.66
C ASN A 63 -10.77 -1.26 -10.24
N VAL A 64 -11.43 -0.66 -9.24
CA VAL A 64 -11.22 -1.02 -7.83
C VAL A 64 -11.98 -2.31 -7.54
N THR A 65 -11.32 -3.27 -6.90
CA THR A 65 -11.87 -4.56 -6.50
C THR A 65 -12.01 -4.61 -4.97
N GLY A 66 -12.56 -5.68 -4.41
CA GLY A 66 -12.78 -5.79 -2.96
C GLY A 66 -11.53 -5.63 -2.09
N ASN A 67 -10.34 -6.02 -2.60
CA ASN A 67 -9.07 -6.00 -1.83
C ASN A 67 -7.91 -5.36 -2.60
N GLY A 68 -8.17 -4.76 -3.77
CA GLY A 68 -7.14 -4.24 -4.66
C GLY A 68 -7.68 -3.45 -5.83
N PHE A 69 -7.00 -3.53 -6.96
CA PHE A 69 -7.43 -2.92 -8.22
C PHE A 69 -6.82 -3.64 -9.43
N GLN A 70 -7.42 -3.42 -10.60
CA GLN A 70 -6.92 -3.88 -11.89
C GLN A 70 -6.77 -2.70 -12.85
N ILE A 71 -5.69 -2.66 -13.63
CA ILE A 71 -5.55 -1.75 -14.76
C ILE A 71 -6.42 -2.27 -15.91
N THR A 72 -7.45 -1.51 -16.27
CA THR A 72 -8.41 -1.89 -17.34
C THR A 72 -8.15 -1.16 -18.65
N THR A 73 -7.46 -0.02 -18.61
CA THR A 73 -7.02 0.73 -19.79
C THR A 73 -5.64 1.33 -19.49
N GLN A 74 -4.70 1.21 -20.44
CA GLN A 74 -3.37 1.84 -20.37
C GLN A 74 -2.89 2.16 -21.79
N ASN A 75 -3.01 3.42 -22.20
CA ASN A 75 -2.64 3.93 -23.51
C ASN A 75 -1.35 4.77 -23.48
N GLY A 76 -0.79 5.00 -22.30
CA GLY A 76 0.47 5.72 -22.12
C GLY A 76 1.66 4.90 -22.63
N TYR A 77 2.63 5.58 -23.21
CA TYR A 77 3.87 4.99 -23.70
C TYR A 77 5.04 5.92 -23.44
N ASN A 78 6.08 5.39 -22.80
CA ASN A 78 7.38 6.05 -22.67
C ASN A 78 8.48 4.99 -22.65
N PRO A 79 9.37 4.95 -23.65
CA PRO A 79 10.43 3.94 -23.69
C PRO A 79 11.53 4.16 -22.61
N GLY A 80 11.63 5.38 -22.08
CA GLY A 80 12.69 5.80 -21.16
C GLY A 80 12.31 5.84 -19.68
N GLY A 81 11.03 5.63 -19.35
CA GLY A 81 10.58 5.69 -17.95
C GLY A 81 9.11 5.33 -17.76
N PRO A 82 8.64 5.22 -16.52
CA PRO A 82 7.25 4.95 -16.23
C PRO A 82 6.36 6.14 -16.60
N VAL A 83 5.12 5.87 -16.95
CA VAL A 83 4.09 6.87 -17.27
C VAL A 83 3.12 7.11 -16.13
N SER A 84 3.10 6.21 -15.14
CA SER A 84 2.16 6.25 -14.01
C SER A 84 2.63 5.36 -12.88
N TYR A 85 1.95 5.47 -11.74
CA TYR A 85 2.06 4.54 -10.62
C TYR A 85 0.68 4.31 -9.98
N PRO A 86 -0.24 3.58 -10.67
CA PRO A 86 -1.46 3.12 -10.03
C PRO A 86 -1.11 2.23 -8.84
N SER A 87 -1.64 2.58 -7.67
CA SER A 87 -1.23 1.95 -6.41
C SER A 87 -2.30 2.00 -5.34
N MET A 88 -2.13 1.15 -4.33
CA MET A 88 -2.77 1.28 -3.03
C MET A 88 -1.77 1.77 -2.02
N PHE A 89 -2.23 2.57 -1.02
CA PHE A 89 -1.31 3.03 0.01
C PHE A 89 -1.92 3.23 1.39
N LEU A 90 -1.08 3.00 2.40
CA LEU A 90 -1.24 3.40 3.79
C LEU A 90 -0.37 4.64 4.03
N GLY A 91 -0.91 5.70 4.63
CA GLY A 91 -0.19 6.93 4.94
C GLY A 91 -0.63 8.12 4.13
N CYS A 92 0.27 9.09 3.96
CA CYS A 92 0.00 10.37 3.31
C CYS A 92 0.78 10.50 2.00
N HIS A 93 0.09 10.93 0.93
CA HIS A 93 0.65 11.22 -0.37
C HIS A 93 -0.10 12.40 -1.01
N TYR A 94 0.59 13.53 -1.27
CA TYR A 94 0.04 14.74 -1.88
C TYR A 94 -1.33 15.17 -1.31
N THR A 95 -1.40 15.42 0.01
CA THR A 95 -2.61 15.80 0.77
C THR A 95 -3.60 14.67 1.07
N LEU A 96 -3.55 13.56 0.37
CA LEU A 96 -4.39 12.39 0.66
C LEU A 96 -3.74 11.60 1.80
N CYS A 97 -4.40 11.52 2.95
CA CYS A 97 -3.97 10.67 4.06
C CYS A 97 -4.99 9.56 4.29
N SER A 98 -4.54 8.31 4.19
CA SER A 98 -5.41 7.14 4.31
C SER A 98 -6.02 7.02 5.72
N PRO A 99 -7.23 6.47 5.87
CA PRO A 99 -7.87 6.30 7.17
C PRO A 99 -7.02 5.54 8.18
N GLY A 100 -6.25 4.55 7.71
CA GLY A 100 -5.40 3.69 8.56
C GLY A 100 -4.13 4.36 9.10
N MET A 101 -3.64 5.44 8.45
CA MET A 101 -2.49 6.22 8.91
C MET A 101 -2.61 7.67 8.45
N ARG A 102 -3.27 8.50 9.24
CA ARG A 102 -3.55 9.91 8.92
C ARG A 102 -2.38 10.86 9.18
N THR A 103 -1.38 10.41 9.92
CA THR A 103 -0.19 11.19 10.26
C THR A 103 1.06 10.32 10.08
N PRO A 104 2.14 10.87 9.48
CA PRO A 104 3.42 10.19 9.38
C PRO A 104 3.94 9.73 10.74
N ARG A 105 4.67 8.62 10.75
CA ARG A 105 5.24 8.01 11.96
C ARG A 105 6.75 8.21 11.99
N GLN A 106 7.28 8.75 13.09
CA GLN A 106 8.73 8.83 13.27
C GLN A 106 9.33 7.43 13.33
N ILE A 107 10.37 7.17 12.51
CA ILE A 107 10.90 5.82 12.29
C ILE A 107 11.46 5.21 13.58
N SER A 108 12.11 6.01 14.45
CA SER A 108 12.61 5.56 15.74
C SER A 108 11.53 5.06 16.70
N GLY A 109 10.29 5.54 16.54
CA GLY A 109 9.14 5.12 17.34
C GLY A 109 8.36 3.94 16.75
N ILE A 110 8.73 3.45 15.55
CA ILE A 110 8.04 2.32 14.92
C ILE A 110 8.52 1.01 15.54
N SER A 111 7.64 0.30 16.22
CA SER A 111 7.91 -1.04 16.75
C SER A 111 7.75 -2.11 15.67
N SER A 112 6.76 -1.97 14.78
CA SER A 112 6.47 -2.89 13.69
C SER A 112 5.92 -2.15 12.47
N ALA A 113 6.41 -2.51 11.26
CA ALA A 113 5.87 -2.05 9.99
C ALA A 113 5.78 -3.24 9.03
N ARG A 114 4.59 -3.81 8.90
CA ARG A 114 4.37 -5.03 8.12
C ARG A 114 3.51 -4.74 6.91
N SER A 115 3.78 -5.46 5.80
CA SER A 115 2.94 -5.42 4.62
C SER A 115 2.81 -6.79 3.98
N SER A 116 1.72 -6.98 3.26
CA SER A 116 1.45 -8.16 2.44
C SER A 116 0.85 -7.73 1.11
N ILE A 117 1.25 -8.38 0.03
CA ILE A 117 0.80 -8.10 -1.33
C ILE A 117 0.60 -9.40 -2.12
N SER A 118 -0.36 -9.39 -3.04
CA SER A 118 -0.51 -10.38 -4.09
C SER A 118 -0.78 -9.69 -5.42
N TYR A 119 -0.01 -10.03 -6.45
CA TYR A 119 -0.09 -9.49 -7.80
C TYR A 119 -0.51 -10.53 -8.82
N THR A 120 -1.33 -10.11 -9.80
CA THR A 120 -1.41 -10.75 -11.12
C THR A 120 -0.57 -9.95 -12.09
N LEU A 121 0.44 -10.60 -12.67
CA LEU A 121 1.39 -10.02 -13.63
C LEU A 121 0.99 -10.39 -15.05
N VAL A 122 1.41 -9.59 -16.04
CA VAL A 122 1.14 -9.84 -17.46
C VAL A 122 2.46 -9.91 -18.25
N ASN A 123 2.48 -10.67 -19.35
CA ASN A 123 3.69 -10.88 -20.13
C ASN A 123 3.89 -9.86 -21.27
N ASN A 124 2.81 -9.25 -21.76
CA ASN A 124 2.82 -8.41 -22.96
C ASN A 124 2.86 -6.91 -22.61
N ALA A 125 3.69 -6.53 -21.64
CA ALA A 125 3.81 -5.15 -21.21
C ALA A 125 5.24 -4.85 -20.74
N LYS A 126 5.59 -3.56 -20.72
CA LYS A 126 6.84 -3.04 -20.18
C LYS A 126 6.53 -2.32 -18.88
N TYR A 127 6.94 -2.88 -17.73
CA TYR A 127 6.59 -2.39 -16.40
C TYR A 127 7.48 -2.96 -15.31
N ASN A 128 7.36 -2.40 -14.12
CA ASN A 128 7.76 -3.04 -12.86
C ASN A 128 6.57 -3.08 -11.89
N ALA A 129 6.56 -4.11 -11.03
CA ALA A 129 5.68 -4.22 -9.87
C ALA A 129 6.50 -3.90 -8.63
N ALA A 130 6.13 -2.88 -7.89
CA ALA A 130 6.95 -2.33 -6.83
C ALA A 130 6.15 -1.82 -5.63
N TYR A 131 6.85 -1.75 -4.50
CA TYR A 131 6.53 -0.85 -3.41
C TYR A 131 7.29 0.46 -3.57
N ASP A 132 6.63 1.56 -3.20
CA ASP A 132 7.23 2.87 -2.96
C ASP A 132 6.98 3.24 -1.49
N ILE A 133 8.06 3.35 -0.74
CA ILE A 133 8.04 3.69 0.67
C ILE A 133 8.68 5.06 0.81
N TRP A 134 7.92 6.01 1.34
CA TRP A 134 8.32 7.42 1.35
C TRP A 134 8.76 7.87 2.73
N LEU A 135 9.92 8.56 2.78
CA LEU A 135 10.49 9.12 3.99
C LEU A 135 10.74 10.63 3.85
N ASP A 136 10.56 11.36 4.96
CA ASP A 136 10.85 12.79 5.02
C ASP A 136 11.44 13.15 6.39
N PRO A 137 12.36 14.14 6.49
CA PRO A 137 12.85 14.63 7.77
C PRO A 137 11.78 15.29 8.64
N THR A 138 10.64 15.64 8.05
CA THR A 138 9.48 16.24 8.72
C THR A 138 8.24 15.32 8.58
N PRO A 139 7.21 15.44 9.44
CA PRO A 139 5.97 14.68 9.31
C PRO A 139 5.12 15.18 8.14
N ARG A 140 5.68 15.12 6.93
CA ARG A 140 5.12 15.67 5.69
C ARG A 140 3.85 14.92 5.26
N THR A 141 2.78 15.67 5.02
CA THR A 141 1.53 15.14 4.48
C THR A 141 1.25 15.62 3.05
N ASN A 142 2.05 16.57 2.53
CA ASN A 142 1.86 17.15 1.20
C ASN A 142 3.21 17.45 0.53
N GLY A 143 3.22 17.41 -0.82
CA GLY A 143 4.39 17.71 -1.64
C GLY A 143 5.38 16.55 -1.72
N VAL A 144 6.58 16.86 -2.19
CA VAL A 144 7.63 15.87 -2.47
C VAL A 144 8.36 15.48 -1.20
N ASN A 145 8.46 14.18 -0.94
CA ASN A 145 9.26 13.63 0.15
C ASN A 145 10.76 13.63 -0.21
N GLN A 146 11.63 13.60 0.81
CA GLN A 146 13.09 13.66 0.63
C GLN A 146 13.66 12.36 0.06
N GLN A 147 13.14 11.21 0.46
CA GLN A 147 13.66 9.88 0.11
C GLN A 147 12.54 8.94 -0.31
N GLU A 148 12.81 8.21 -1.37
CA GLU A 148 12.00 7.09 -1.86
C GLU A 148 12.78 5.79 -1.69
N ILE A 149 12.16 4.79 -1.08
CA ILE A 149 12.65 3.41 -1.04
C ILE A 149 11.74 2.58 -1.94
N MET A 150 12.28 2.09 -3.05
CA MET A 150 11.55 1.18 -3.93
C MET A 150 11.92 -0.27 -3.65
N ILE A 151 10.92 -1.16 -3.66
CA ILE A 151 11.16 -2.60 -3.59
C ILE A 151 10.50 -3.24 -4.80
N TRP A 152 11.32 -3.62 -5.81
CA TRP A 152 10.84 -4.15 -7.07
C TRP A 152 10.68 -5.67 -7.01
N PHE A 153 9.45 -6.13 -7.06
CA PHE A 153 9.06 -7.53 -7.01
C PHE A 153 9.16 -8.20 -8.39
N HIS A 154 8.95 -7.43 -9.43
CA HIS A 154 9.07 -7.83 -10.82
C HIS A 154 9.50 -6.65 -11.68
N LYS A 155 10.21 -6.96 -12.78
CA LYS A 155 10.47 -6.01 -13.86
C LYS A 155 10.54 -6.72 -15.20
N SER A 156 10.06 -6.07 -16.25
CA SER A 156 10.34 -6.49 -17.63
C SER A 156 11.83 -6.36 -17.93
N LEU A 157 12.37 -7.19 -18.82
CA LEU A 157 13.82 -7.32 -19.07
C LEU A 157 14.55 -5.99 -19.32
N THR A 158 13.91 -5.06 -20.06
CA THR A 158 14.49 -3.77 -20.45
C THR A 158 14.23 -2.62 -19.49
N VAL A 159 13.49 -2.88 -18.40
CA VAL A 159 13.18 -1.89 -17.36
C VAL A 159 14.25 -1.96 -16.27
N GLN A 160 14.72 -0.80 -15.83
CA GLN A 160 15.68 -0.69 -14.73
C GLN A 160 15.36 0.51 -13.84
N PRO A 161 15.74 0.48 -12.55
CA PRO A 161 15.64 1.62 -11.67
C PRO A 161 16.45 2.81 -12.17
N ILE A 162 16.09 4.00 -11.67
CA ILE A 162 16.91 5.20 -11.86
C ILE A 162 18.27 5.06 -11.18
N GLY A 163 19.29 5.65 -11.79
CA GLY A 163 20.67 5.67 -11.24
C GLY A 163 21.48 4.45 -11.65
N ALA A 164 22.25 3.90 -10.72
CA ALA A 164 23.18 2.81 -10.96
C ALA A 164 23.10 1.73 -9.87
N ALA A 165 23.43 0.49 -10.24
CA ALA A 165 23.59 -0.60 -9.29
C ALA A 165 24.86 -0.35 -8.44
N ILE A 166 24.69 -0.42 -7.11
CA ILE A 166 25.79 -0.21 -6.14
C ILE A 166 26.20 -1.48 -5.40
N GLY A 167 25.54 -2.60 -5.65
CA GLY A 167 25.82 -3.89 -5.01
C GLY A 167 24.58 -4.70 -4.72
N THR A 168 24.63 -5.51 -3.68
CA THR A 168 23.55 -6.40 -3.25
C THR A 168 23.22 -6.20 -1.78
N ALA A 169 22.03 -6.66 -1.40
CA ALA A 169 21.55 -6.72 -0.01
C ALA A 169 20.87 -8.06 0.25
N SER A 170 20.91 -8.51 1.50
CA SER A 170 20.04 -9.57 2.00
C SER A 170 19.06 -8.96 3.01
N VAL A 171 17.81 -8.79 2.60
CA VAL A 171 16.76 -8.15 3.43
C VAL A 171 15.51 -9.03 3.39
N GLY A 172 14.90 -9.26 4.55
CA GLY A 172 13.68 -10.05 4.66
C GLY A 172 13.85 -11.50 4.21
N GLY A 173 15.06 -12.07 4.32
CA GLY A 173 15.37 -13.43 3.88
C GLY A 173 15.49 -13.61 2.36
N ARG A 174 15.62 -12.51 1.60
CA ARG A 174 15.76 -12.50 0.13
C ARG A 174 16.97 -11.67 -0.29
N SER A 175 17.52 -12.01 -1.47
CA SER A 175 18.63 -11.28 -2.09
C SER A 175 18.09 -10.24 -3.07
N TRP A 176 18.69 -9.06 -3.02
CA TRP A 176 18.30 -7.89 -3.81
C TRP A 176 19.52 -7.28 -4.49
N GLN A 177 19.38 -6.85 -5.74
CA GLN A 177 20.30 -5.91 -6.34
C GLN A 177 19.91 -4.51 -5.86
N VAL A 178 20.87 -3.74 -5.35
CA VAL A 178 20.62 -2.39 -4.81
C VAL A 178 21.08 -1.35 -5.83
N TRP A 179 20.16 -0.42 -6.12
CA TRP A 179 20.38 0.72 -7.02
C TRP A 179 20.19 2.03 -6.26
N VAL A 180 20.95 3.04 -6.64
CA VAL A 180 20.83 4.41 -6.06
C VAL A 180 20.81 5.43 -7.18
N GLY A 181 19.87 6.37 -7.10
CA GLY A 181 19.71 7.46 -8.04
C GLY A 181 18.99 8.67 -7.44
N ASN A 182 18.72 9.64 -8.30
CA ASN A 182 17.91 10.81 -7.99
C ASN A 182 17.06 11.15 -9.21
N ASN A 183 15.76 11.35 -9.01
CA ASN A 183 14.82 11.63 -10.10
C ASN A 183 14.63 13.14 -10.38
N GLY A 184 15.51 13.99 -9.85
CA GLY A 184 15.44 15.45 -9.94
C GLY A 184 14.55 16.10 -8.87
N LYS A 185 13.85 15.29 -8.05
CA LYS A 185 13.00 15.77 -6.96
C LYS A 185 13.35 15.16 -5.61
N ASN A 186 13.67 13.86 -5.60
CA ASN A 186 14.01 13.11 -4.40
C ASN A 186 15.08 12.06 -4.68
N ASN A 187 15.78 11.65 -3.63
CA ASN A 187 16.71 10.54 -3.68
C ASN A 187 15.93 9.22 -3.73
N VAL A 188 16.46 8.26 -4.46
CA VAL A 188 15.85 6.93 -4.64
C VAL A 188 16.86 5.86 -4.32
N ILE A 189 16.48 4.91 -3.46
CA ILE A 189 17.16 3.63 -3.30
C ILE A 189 16.21 2.52 -3.71
N SER A 190 16.64 1.64 -4.61
CA SER A 190 15.79 0.57 -5.14
C SER A 190 16.40 -0.80 -4.84
N TYR A 191 15.58 -1.67 -4.27
CA TYR A 191 15.88 -3.08 -4.04
C TYR A 191 15.20 -3.91 -5.12
N VAL A 192 15.96 -4.43 -6.07
CA VAL A 192 15.44 -5.18 -7.22
C VAL A 192 15.58 -6.66 -6.96
N SER A 193 14.47 -7.39 -6.96
CA SER A 193 14.48 -8.83 -6.79
C SER A 193 15.21 -9.51 -7.95
N THR A 194 15.98 -10.54 -7.63
CA THR A 194 16.66 -11.37 -8.63
C THR A 194 15.74 -12.38 -9.31
N SER A 195 14.53 -12.54 -8.80
CA SER A 195 13.48 -13.39 -9.37
C SER A 195 12.12 -12.75 -9.14
N THR A 196 11.15 -13.06 -9.99
CA THR A 196 9.77 -12.54 -9.84
C THR A 196 9.15 -13.01 -8.53
N ILE A 197 8.56 -12.06 -7.81
CA ILE A 197 7.77 -12.27 -6.60
C ILE A 197 6.35 -11.83 -6.92
N SER A 198 5.40 -12.76 -6.96
CA SER A 198 3.99 -12.45 -7.18
C SER A 198 3.19 -12.29 -5.88
N SER A 199 3.71 -12.80 -4.76
CA SER A 199 3.06 -12.67 -3.45
C SER A 199 4.10 -12.76 -2.33
N TRP A 200 3.98 -11.88 -1.33
CA TRP A 200 4.86 -11.91 -0.17
C TRP A 200 4.26 -11.11 0.99
N SER A 201 4.52 -11.62 2.21
CA SER A 201 4.30 -10.92 3.47
C SER A 201 5.65 -10.66 4.12
N PHE A 202 5.94 -9.40 4.48
CA PHE A 202 7.28 -9.02 4.93
C PHE A 202 7.26 -7.87 5.95
N ASP A 203 8.40 -7.64 6.54
CA ASP A 203 8.63 -6.51 7.43
C ASP A 203 9.24 -5.34 6.66
N VAL A 204 8.45 -4.30 6.42
CA VAL A 204 8.88 -3.04 5.81
C VAL A 204 10.01 -2.40 6.60
N LYS A 205 10.00 -2.55 7.94
CA LYS A 205 11.04 -1.99 8.82
C LYS A 205 12.43 -2.54 8.50
N ALA A 206 12.53 -3.77 7.98
CA ALA A 206 13.82 -4.33 7.54
C ALA A 206 14.44 -3.51 6.41
N PHE A 207 13.64 -3.04 5.45
CA PHE A 207 14.09 -2.17 4.36
C PHE A 207 14.39 -0.75 4.84
N LEU A 208 13.60 -0.20 5.77
CA LEU A 208 13.89 1.08 6.42
C LEU A 208 15.28 1.04 7.08
N ASN A 209 15.56 0.00 7.86
CA ASN A 209 16.81 -0.15 8.58
C ASN A 209 18.00 -0.32 7.62
N ASP A 210 17.89 -1.15 6.58
CA ASP A 210 18.96 -1.34 5.58
C ASP A 210 19.23 -0.05 4.79
N SER A 211 18.17 0.67 4.38
CA SER A 211 18.27 1.97 3.71
C SER A 211 19.00 3.01 4.57
N ILE A 212 18.63 3.13 5.85
CA ILE A 212 19.27 4.02 6.82
C ILE A 212 20.74 3.63 7.03
N ALA A 213 21.04 2.34 7.19
CA ALA A 213 22.42 1.86 7.35
C ALA A 213 23.30 2.17 6.13
N ARG A 214 22.69 2.33 4.95
CA ARG A 214 23.37 2.75 3.70
C ARG A 214 23.43 4.27 3.53
N GLY A 215 22.93 5.06 4.47
CA GLY A 215 22.94 6.53 4.40
C GLY A 215 21.75 7.15 3.66
N HIS A 216 20.71 6.36 3.35
CA HIS A 216 19.50 6.79 2.66
C HIS A 216 18.34 6.98 3.64
N GLY A 217 18.42 7.97 4.51
CA GLY A 217 17.45 8.31 5.54
C GLY A 217 18.07 8.36 6.94
N SER A 218 17.22 8.55 7.93
CA SER A 218 17.59 8.58 9.35
C SER A 218 16.47 8.04 10.21
N SER A 219 16.79 7.43 11.33
CA SER A 219 15.78 6.98 12.32
C SER A 219 14.97 8.12 12.92
N GLY A 220 15.52 9.36 12.89
CA GLY A 220 14.78 10.57 13.28
C GLY A 220 13.78 11.08 12.24
N TRP A 221 13.81 10.56 10.99
CA TRP A 221 12.87 10.91 9.94
C TRP A 221 11.52 10.21 10.13
N TYR A 222 10.58 10.52 9.25
CA TYR A 222 9.21 10.02 9.30
C TYR A 222 8.91 9.12 8.11
N LEU A 223 8.31 7.98 8.37
CA LEU A 223 7.62 7.17 7.37
C LEU A 223 6.31 7.87 7.02
N THR A 224 6.19 8.38 5.80
CA THR A 224 5.02 9.12 5.35
C THR A 224 3.99 8.22 4.67
N SER A 225 4.43 7.22 3.88
CA SER A 225 3.53 6.23 3.31
C SER A 225 4.23 4.93 2.92
N ILE A 226 3.43 3.86 2.87
CA ILE A 226 3.76 2.55 2.29
C ILE A 226 2.78 2.35 1.14
N GLN A 227 3.28 2.31 -0.09
CA GLN A 227 2.50 2.18 -1.31
C GLN A 227 2.90 0.92 -2.06
N ALA A 228 1.97 0.29 -2.79
CA ALA A 228 2.25 -0.87 -3.64
C ALA A 228 1.41 -0.83 -4.91
N GLY A 229 2.05 -1.08 -6.04
CA GLY A 229 1.40 -1.00 -7.35
C GLY A 229 2.30 -1.36 -8.50
N PHE A 230 2.08 -0.68 -9.61
CA PHE A 230 2.80 -0.92 -10.85
C PHE A 230 3.30 0.40 -11.44
N GLU A 231 4.45 0.36 -12.09
CA GLU A 231 4.92 1.43 -12.97
C GLU A 231 4.89 0.94 -14.43
N PRO A 232 3.77 1.12 -15.15
CA PRO A 232 3.73 0.87 -16.58
C PRO A 232 4.61 1.86 -17.36
N TRP A 233 5.39 1.34 -18.32
CA TRP A 233 6.14 2.11 -19.32
C TRP A 233 5.45 2.00 -20.69
N ALA A 234 4.87 0.81 -20.98
CA ALA A 234 4.05 0.53 -22.14
C ALA A 234 3.13 -0.66 -21.90
N GLY A 235 1.87 -0.56 -22.24
CA GLY A 235 0.88 -1.60 -21.95
C GLY A 235 0.60 -1.75 -20.48
N GLY A 236 0.14 -2.93 -20.04
CA GLY A 236 -0.14 -3.23 -18.63
C GLY A 236 -1.61 -3.44 -18.31
N VAL A 237 -2.49 -3.50 -19.30
CA VAL A 237 -3.88 -3.93 -19.10
C VAL A 237 -3.90 -5.34 -18.54
N GLY A 238 -4.68 -5.55 -17.49
CA GLY A 238 -4.74 -6.83 -16.76
C GLY A 238 -3.81 -6.93 -15.56
N LEU A 239 -2.83 -6.03 -15.38
CA LEU A 239 -2.05 -5.93 -14.14
C LEU A 239 -3.00 -5.71 -12.98
N THR A 240 -2.89 -6.55 -11.94
CA THR A 240 -3.83 -6.53 -10.81
C THR A 240 -3.09 -6.62 -9.48
N VAL A 241 -3.42 -5.72 -8.57
CA VAL A 241 -3.21 -5.93 -7.14
C VAL A 241 -4.41 -6.74 -6.65
N ASN A 242 -4.20 -8.03 -6.37
CA ASN A 242 -5.27 -8.92 -5.89
C ASN A 242 -5.62 -8.64 -4.43
N SER A 243 -4.60 -8.33 -3.62
CA SER A 243 -4.75 -7.94 -2.22
C SER A 243 -3.56 -7.12 -1.77
N PHE A 244 -3.80 -6.17 -0.88
CA PHE A 244 -2.79 -5.35 -0.21
C PHE A 244 -3.15 -5.17 1.25
N SER A 245 -2.18 -5.30 2.12
CA SER A 245 -2.30 -4.87 3.51
C SER A 245 -1.00 -4.21 3.97
N ALA A 246 -1.12 -3.20 4.83
CA ALA A 246 -0.01 -2.56 5.50
C ALA A 246 -0.43 -2.09 6.89
N SER A 247 0.47 -2.13 7.85
CA SER A 247 0.26 -1.66 9.21
C SER A 247 1.55 -1.11 9.80
N VAL A 248 1.44 -0.07 10.64
CA VAL A 248 2.55 0.57 11.34
C VAL A 248 2.14 0.79 12.79
N SER A 249 2.92 0.26 13.73
CA SER A 249 2.71 0.38 15.18
C SER A 249 3.98 0.81 15.92
#